data_2beb0c2303c24d925e1265292b5e9d9d
#
_entry.id   2beb0c2303c24d925e1265292b5e9d9d
#
_cell.length_a   1.000
_cell.length_b   1.000
_cell.length_c   1.000
_cell.angle_alpha   90.00
_cell.angle_beta   90.00
_cell.angle_gamma   90.00
#
_symmetry.space_group_name_H-M   'P 1'
#
loop_
_entity.id
_entity.type
_entity.pdbx_description
1 polymer ?
#
loop_
_entity_poly.entity_id
_entity_poly.type
_entity_poly.pdbx_seq_one_letter_code
_entity_poly.pdbx_strand_id
1 'polypeptide(L)'
;MKRIVSFIVVLAVAMCGMTQVMAQKSITKEAKKVEREIKKQERLAQDAVEGQEEFNAAVQAINNQSFVLEANNIQPMNGQVFYVNSNTNFVSLNDGQAMVQIASNSPYPGPNGLGGITVQGSASNVQVKQENNGNVYLSMSVQGIFISATVNLVLY
;
A
#
# COMPACT_ATOMS: atom_id res chain seq x y z
N MET A 1 -50.09 -35.78 46.22
CA MET A 1 -50.31 -34.78 45.13
C MET A 1 -49.49 -33.49 45.31
N LYS A 2 -49.34 -32.90 46.48
CA LYS A 2 -48.59 -31.64 46.71
C LYS A 2 -47.08 -31.74 46.34
N ARG A 3 -46.42 -32.88 46.49
CA ARG A 3 -44.99 -33.07 46.20
C ARG A 3 -44.68 -33.18 44.68
N ILE A 4 -45.60 -33.71 43.88
CA ILE A 4 -45.44 -33.84 42.43
C ILE A 4 -45.61 -32.50 41.74
N VAL A 5 -46.53 -31.65 42.22
CA VAL A 5 -46.72 -30.30 41.67
C VAL A 5 -45.47 -29.42 41.90
N SER A 6 -44.81 -29.57 43.08
CA SER A 6 -43.58 -28.84 43.41
C SER A 6 -42.42 -29.23 42.50
N PHE A 7 -42.28 -30.50 42.10
CA PHE A 7 -41.24 -30.94 41.16
C PHE A 7 -41.44 -30.44 39.74
N ILE A 8 -42.69 -30.35 39.26
CA ILE A 8 -43.03 -29.84 37.93
C ILE A 8 -42.71 -28.34 37.82
N VAL A 9 -43.01 -27.58 38.88
CA VAL A 9 -42.73 -26.12 38.92
C VAL A 9 -41.20 -25.84 38.90
N VAL A 10 -40.42 -26.64 39.64
CA VAL A 10 -38.95 -26.49 39.64
C VAL A 10 -38.34 -26.88 38.30
N LEU A 11 -38.86 -27.89 37.64
CA LEU A 11 -38.38 -28.31 36.32
C LEU A 11 -38.73 -27.26 35.22
N ALA A 12 -39.92 -26.66 35.29
CA ALA A 12 -40.32 -25.60 34.34
C ALA A 12 -39.47 -24.33 34.48
N VAL A 13 -39.09 -23.94 35.71
CA VAL A 13 -38.22 -22.78 35.93
C VAL A 13 -36.79 -23.05 35.45
N ALA A 14 -36.29 -24.27 35.59
CA ALA A 14 -34.96 -24.67 35.11
C ALA A 14 -34.88 -24.66 33.57
N MET A 15 -35.94 -25.09 32.88
CA MET A 15 -36.00 -25.04 31.41
C MET A 15 -36.12 -23.63 30.84
N CYS A 16 -36.84 -22.73 31.54
CA CYS A 16 -36.97 -21.33 31.12
C CYS A 16 -35.66 -20.55 31.27
N GLY A 17 -34.84 -20.88 32.27
CA GLY A 17 -33.50 -20.28 32.47
C GLY A 17 -32.49 -20.70 31.41
N MET A 18 -32.52 -21.92 30.91
CA MET A 18 -31.61 -22.40 29.87
C MET A 18 -31.88 -21.78 28.50
N THR A 19 -33.12 -21.51 28.14
CA THR A 19 -33.49 -20.86 26.88
C THR A 19 -33.06 -19.39 26.83
N GLN A 20 -33.17 -18.68 27.96
CA GLN A 20 -32.73 -17.27 28.05
C GLN A 20 -31.20 -17.15 27.93
N VAL A 21 -30.41 -18.02 28.53
CA VAL A 21 -28.95 -18.00 28.45
C VAL A 21 -28.45 -18.33 27.03
N MET A 22 -29.13 -19.25 26.32
CA MET A 22 -28.77 -19.54 24.94
C MET A 22 -29.12 -18.40 23.97
N ALA A 23 -30.25 -17.76 24.12
CA ALA A 23 -30.66 -16.60 23.34
C ALA A 23 -29.71 -15.42 23.56
N GLN A 24 -29.33 -15.16 24.81
CA GLN A 24 -28.40 -14.09 25.16
C GLN A 24 -27.00 -14.32 24.58
N LYS A 25 -26.54 -15.56 24.51
CA LYS A 25 -25.25 -15.95 23.95
C LYS A 25 -25.21 -15.85 22.42
N SER A 26 -26.32 -16.08 21.71
CA SER A 26 -26.44 -15.90 20.27
C SER A 26 -26.46 -14.42 19.89
N ILE A 27 -27.25 -13.61 20.59
CA ILE A 27 -27.32 -12.14 20.39
C ILE A 27 -25.93 -11.50 20.59
N THR A 28 -25.18 -11.92 21.59
CA THR A 28 -23.84 -11.38 21.85
C THR A 28 -22.83 -11.77 20.75
N LYS A 29 -22.97 -12.95 20.14
CA LYS A 29 -22.13 -13.37 19.01
C LYS A 29 -22.44 -12.59 17.73
N GLU A 30 -23.71 -12.37 17.44
CA GLU A 30 -24.15 -11.58 16.29
C GLU A 30 -23.77 -10.12 16.43
N ALA A 31 -23.97 -9.52 17.62
CA ALA A 31 -23.52 -8.16 17.89
C ALA A 31 -22.00 -7.98 17.67
N LYS A 32 -21.17 -8.91 18.17
CA LYS A 32 -19.73 -8.89 17.91
C LYS A 32 -19.36 -9.08 16.43
N LYS A 33 -20.15 -9.82 15.67
CA LYS A 33 -19.93 -10.00 14.25
C LYS A 33 -20.23 -8.70 13.50
N VAL A 34 -21.36 -8.07 13.80
CA VAL A 34 -21.75 -6.78 13.23
C VAL A 34 -20.74 -5.69 13.56
N GLU A 35 -20.28 -5.61 14.81
CA GLU A 35 -19.25 -4.65 15.23
C GLU A 35 -17.93 -4.84 14.44
N ARG A 36 -17.51 -6.08 14.19
CA ARG A 36 -16.31 -6.38 13.38
C ARG A 36 -16.48 -5.97 11.93
N GLU A 37 -17.66 -6.19 11.36
CA GLU A 37 -17.94 -5.79 9.97
C GLU A 37 -17.98 -4.25 9.83
N ILE A 38 -18.61 -3.55 10.78
CA ILE A 38 -18.59 -2.08 10.82
C ILE A 38 -17.16 -1.57 10.90
N LYS A 39 -16.37 -2.05 11.84
CA LYS A 39 -14.97 -1.64 11.99
C LYS A 39 -14.11 -1.98 10.77
N LYS A 40 -14.42 -3.06 10.05
CA LYS A 40 -13.76 -3.41 8.79
C LYS A 40 -14.12 -2.42 7.69
N GLN A 41 -15.41 -2.07 7.57
CA GLN A 41 -15.87 -1.10 6.58
C GLN A 41 -15.31 0.30 6.85
N GLU A 42 -15.27 0.73 8.12
CA GLU A 42 -14.66 2.00 8.52
C GLU A 42 -13.18 2.07 8.12
N ARG A 43 -12.42 0.99 8.39
CA ARG A 43 -11.00 0.93 7.95
C ARG A 43 -10.86 1.00 6.43
N LEU A 44 -11.65 0.21 5.69
CA LEU A 44 -11.60 0.25 4.23
C LEU A 44 -11.96 1.64 3.67
N ALA A 45 -12.89 2.33 4.30
CA ALA A 45 -13.23 3.69 3.92
C ALA A 45 -12.10 4.69 4.24
N GLN A 46 -11.45 4.55 5.40
CA GLN A 46 -10.28 5.36 5.76
C GLN A 46 -9.10 5.09 4.83
N ASP A 47 -8.76 3.81 4.57
CA ASP A 47 -7.68 3.42 3.66
C ASP A 47 -7.92 3.96 2.23
N ALA A 48 -9.19 3.99 1.78
CA ALA A 48 -9.53 4.54 0.47
C ALA A 48 -9.36 6.07 0.40
N VAL A 49 -9.69 6.80 1.47
CA VAL A 49 -9.48 8.25 1.54
C VAL A 49 -8.00 8.57 1.59
N GLU A 50 -7.24 7.90 2.45
CA GLU A 50 -5.80 8.07 2.59
C GLU A 50 -5.07 7.77 1.27
N GLY A 51 -5.42 6.66 0.61
CA GLY A 51 -4.85 6.32 -0.71
C GLY A 51 -5.16 7.37 -1.79
N GLN A 52 -6.35 7.98 -1.75
CA GLN A 52 -6.68 9.07 -2.69
C GLN A 52 -5.88 10.34 -2.40
N GLU A 53 -5.67 10.68 -1.12
CA GLU A 53 -4.87 11.84 -0.73
C GLU A 53 -3.40 11.63 -1.12
N GLU A 54 -2.83 10.44 -0.88
CA GLU A 54 -1.48 10.08 -1.30
C GLU A 54 -1.32 10.14 -2.82
N PHE A 55 -2.27 9.59 -3.58
CA PHE A 55 -2.27 9.68 -5.04
C PHE A 55 -2.28 11.13 -5.52
N ASN A 56 -3.16 11.98 -4.97
CA ASN A 56 -3.24 13.39 -5.33
C ASN A 56 -1.93 14.13 -5.00
N ALA A 57 -1.31 13.85 -3.86
CA ALA A 57 -0.02 14.41 -3.47
C ALA A 57 1.09 13.99 -4.44
N ALA A 58 1.13 12.71 -4.84
CA ALA A 58 2.07 12.21 -5.83
C ALA A 58 1.89 12.86 -7.21
N VAL A 59 0.64 13.04 -7.66
CA VAL A 59 0.32 13.75 -8.91
C VAL A 59 0.80 15.20 -8.87
N GLN A 60 0.60 15.89 -7.75
CA GLN A 60 1.09 17.25 -7.56
C GLN A 60 2.63 17.30 -7.58
N ALA A 61 3.30 16.38 -6.94
CA ALA A 61 4.77 16.31 -6.93
C ALA A 61 5.34 16.07 -8.32
N ILE A 62 4.70 15.20 -9.14
CA ILE A 62 5.05 14.97 -10.53
C ILE A 62 4.85 16.24 -11.38
N ASN A 63 3.71 16.91 -11.26
CA ASN A 63 3.42 18.13 -12.01
C ASN A 63 4.36 19.28 -11.64
N ASN A 64 4.76 19.36 -10.37
CA ASN A 64 5.74 20.33 -9.88
C ASN A 64 7.18 19.94 -10.21
N GLN A 65 7.41 18.77 -10.84
CA GLN A 65 8.74 18.23 -11.12
C GLN A 65 9.65 18.17 -9.88
N SER A 66 9.07 17.86 -8.74
CA SER A 66 9.76 17.77 -7.45
C SER A 66 9.26 16.55 -6.68
N PHE A 67 9.99 15.44 -6.83
CA PHE A 67 9.62 14.17 -6.18
C PHE A 67 10.84 13.28 -5.94
N VAL A 68 10.67 12.32 -5.04
CA VAL A 68 11.53 11.15 -4.87
C VAL A 68 10.63 9.90 -4.89
N LEU A 69 10.89 9.01 -5.82
CA LEU A 69 10.25 7.70 -5.90
C LEU A 69 11.24 6.63 -5.42
N GLU A 70 10.96 6.05 -4.28
CA GLU A 70 11.75 4.96 -3.69
C GLU A 70 11.26 3.60 -4.18
N ALA A 71 12.19 2.67 -4.44
CA ALA A 71 11.87 1.33 -4.89
C ALA A 71 12.11 0.29 -3.79
N ASN A 72 11.11 -0.52 -3.48
CA ASN A 72 11.21 -1.66 -2.56
C ASN A 72 11.61 -2.96 -3.28
N ASN A 73 11.45 -3.00 -4.59
CA ASN A 73 11.88 -4.11 -5.43
C ASN A 73 12.30 -3.61 -6.81
N ILE A 74 13.12 -4.39 -7.49
CA ILE A 74 13.50 -4.20 -8.88
C ILE A 74 13.29 -5.51 -9.64
N GLN A 75 12.80 -5.40 -10.87
CA GLN A 75 12.59 -6.52 -11.75
C GLN A 75 13.31 -6.28 -13.07
N PRO A 76 14.50 -6.87 -13.26
CA PRO A 76 15.19 -6.84 -14.54
C PRO A 76 14.40 -7.55 -15.64
N MET A 77 14.82 -7.38 -16.90
CA MET A 77 14.15 -7.95 -18.08
C MET A 77 14.01 -9.48 -18.06
N ASN A 78 14.80 -10.16 -17.24
CA ASN A 78 14.70 -11.62 -17.05
C ASN A 78 13.48 -12.05 -16.19
N GLY A 79 12.70 -11.08 -15.67
CA GLY A 79 11.50 -11.32 -14.90
C GLY A 79 11.69 -11.67 -13.42
N GLN A 80 12.94 -11.80 -12.95
CA GLN A 80 13.23 -12.10 -11.56
C GLN A 80 13.04 -10.86 -10.68
N VAL A 81 12.29 -10.99 -9.58
CA VAL A 81 12.07 -9.89 -8.63
C VAL A 81 13.12 -9.93 -7.53
N PHE A 82 13.78 -8.81 -7.28
CA PHE A 82 14.73 -8.61 -6.20
C PHE A 82 14.19 -7.55 -5.23
N TYR A 83 14.07 -7.88 -3.95
CA TYR A 83 13.78 -6.90 -2.91
C TYR A 83 15.05 -6.12 -2.58
N VAL A 84 14.93 -4.80 -2.57
CA VAL A 84 16.05 -3.88 -2.39
C VAL A 84 15.75 -2.88 -1.29
N ASN A 85 16.80 -2.18 -0.82
CA ASN A 85 16.63 -1.12 0.15
C ASN A 85 16.20 0.17 -0.57
N SER A 86 15.08 0.76 -0.17
CA SER A 86 14.53 1.98 -0.76
C SER A 86 15.47 3.18 -0.64
N ASN A 87 16.24 3.28 0.42
CA ASN A 87 17.21 4.38 0.61
C ASN A 87 18.34 4.41 -0.42
N THR A 88 18.59 3.29 -1.10
CA THR A 88 19.64 3.16 -2.12
C THR A 88 19.10 2.87 -3.52
N ASN A 89 17.77 2.76 -3.66
CA ASN A 89 17.11 2.50 -4.93
C ASN A 89 15.97 3.50 -5.10
N PHE A 90 16.22 4.52 -5.90
CA PHE A 90 15.26 5.59 -6.07
C PHE A 90 15.43 6.34 -7.40
N VAL A 91 14.40 7.03 -7.80
CA VAL A 91 14.40 8.05 -8.85
C VAL A 91 13.97 9.37 -8.22
N SER A 92 14.76 10.41 -8.42
CA SER A 92 14.40 11.76 -7.96
C SER A 92 14.44 12.76 -9.12
N LEU A 93 13.58 13.76 -9.02
CA LEU A 93 13.58 14.95 -9.87
C LEU A 93 13.34 16.16 -8.99
N ASN A 94 14.17 17.16 -9.10
CA ASN A 94 14.01 18.44 -8.41
C ASN A 94 14.66 19.55 -9.21
N ASP A 95 13.89 20.59 -9.53
CA ASP A 95 14.36 21.78 -10.26
C ASP A 95 15.22 21.46 -11.50
N GLY A 96 14.74 20.52 -12.33
CA GLY A 96 15.41 20.10 -13.56
C GLY A 96 16.65 19.23 -13.37
N GLN A 97 17.02 18.90 -12.12
CA GLN A 97 18.05 17.92 -11.80
C GLN A 97 17.41 16.59 -11.44
N ALA A 98 17.90 15.51 -12.02
CA ALA A 98 17.41 14.18 -11.75
C ALA A 98 18.51 13.22 -11.34
N MET A 99 18.16 12.24 -10.52
CA MET A 99 19.03 11.14 -10.13
C MET A 99 18.25 9.84 -10.25
N VAL A 100 18.86 8.86 -10.88
CA VAL A 100 18.41 7.46 -10.90
C VAL A 100 19.48 6.64 -10.23
N GLN A 101 19.20 6.04 -9.09
CA GLN A 101 20.11 5.18 -8.36
C GLN A 101 19.55 3.77 -8.25
N ILE A 102 20.32 2.80 -8.69
CA ILE A 102 20.02 1.38 -8.56
C ILE A 102 21.20 0.74 -7.82
N ALA A 103 20.89 0.04 -6.74
CA ALA A 103 21.82 -0.72 -5.94
C ALA A 103 21.25 -2.13 -5.74
N SER A 104 21.71 -3.08 -6.51
CA SER A 104 21.38 -4.48 -6.27
C SER A 104 22.29 -5.00 -5.17
N ASN A 105 21.77 -5.68 -4.14
CA ASN A 105 22.57 -6.29 -3.06
C ASN A 105 23.58 -7.35 -3.57
N SER A 106 24.29 -7.00 -4.66
CA SER A 106 25.30 -7.82 -5.30
C SER A 106 26.59 -7.81 -4.47
N PRO A 107 27.29 -8.93 -4.34
CA PRO A 107 28.63 -8.96 -3.73
C PRO A 107 29.68 -8.17 -4.55
N TYR A 108 29.38 -7.80 -5.79
CA TYR A 108 30.24 -6.99 -6.64
C TYR A 108 29.84 -5.51 -6.51
N PRO A 109 30.81 -4.60 -6.23
CA PRO A 109 30.52 -3.21 -5.92
C PRO A 109 29.93 -2.40 -7.08
N GLY A 110 30.02 -2.87 -8.32
CA GLY A 110 29.50 -2.16 -9.50
C GLY A 110 30.11 -0.76 -9.71
N PRO A 111 29.70 -0.04 -10.76
CA PRO A 111 30.21 1.30 -11.06
C PRO A 111 29.95 2.35 -9.98
N ASN A 112 28.87 2.22 -9.20
CA ASN A 112 28.52 3.16 -8.13
C ASN A 112 29.00 2.74 -6.73
N GLY A 113 29.75 1.65 -6.62
CA GLY A 113 30.20 1.11 -5.34
C GLY A 113 29.12 0.41 -4.51
N LEU A 114 27.88 0.38 -4.97
CA LEU A 114 26.70 -0.17 -4.29
C LEU A 114 26.13 -1.42 -4.99
N GLY A 115 26.87 -1.96 -5.94
CA GLY A 115 26.43 -3.12 -6.74
C GLY A 115 25.50 -2.75 -7.90
N GLY A 116 25.52 -1.51 -8.38
CA GLY A 116 24.63 -1.05 -9.42
C GLY A 116 25.14 0.19 -10.18
N ILE A 117 24.22 1.07 -10.53
CA ILE A 117 24.47 2.26 -11.35
C ILE A 117 23.80 3.48 -10.69
N THR A 118 24.50 4.62 -10.76
CA THR A 118 23.92 5.94 -10.47
C THR A 118 24.04 6.82 -11.70
N VAL A 119 22.92 7.37 -12.18
CA VAL A 119 22.84 8.38 -13.22
C VAL A 119 22.34 9.67 -12.60
N GLN A 120 23.19 10.69 -12.55
CA GLN A 120 22.85 11.99 -12.02
C GLN A 120 23.16 13.06 -13.05
N GLY A 121 22.22 13.99 -13.26
CA GLY A 121 22.39 15.07 -14.21
C GLY A 121 21.09 15.81 -14.51
N SER A 122 21.07 16.51 -15.63
CA SER A 122 19.90 17.30 -16.06
C SER A 122 18.80 16.41 -16.58
N ALA A 123 17.57 16.68 -16.13
CA ALA A 123 16.38 16.12 -16.75
C ALA A 123 16.03 16.87 -18.03
N SER A 124 15.69 16.14 -19.08
CA SER A 124 15.23 16.67 -20.36
C SER A 124 14.02 15.89 -20.86
N ASN A 125 13.25 16.47 -21.78
CA ASN A 125 12.04 15.85 -22.34
C ASN A 125 11.05 15.38 -21.27
N VAL A 126 10.90 16.15 -20.19
CA VAL A 126 9.94 15.85 -19.12
C VAL A 126 8.53 16.04 -19.67
N GLN A 127 7.79 14.96 -19.76
CA GLN A 127 6.41 14.95 -20.27
C GLN A 127 5.53 14.27 -19.23
N VAL A 128 4.45 14.96 -18.84
CA VAL A 128 3.43 14.42 -17.95
C VAL A 128 2.13 14.32 -18.76
N LYS A 129 1.50 13.15 -18.75
CA LYS A 129 0.23 12.89 -19.41
C LYS A 129 -0.72 12.21 -18.43
N GLN A 130 -1.90 12.78 -18.26
CA GLN A 130 -2.98 12.14 -17.51
C GLN A 130 -4.01 11.56 -18.48
N GLU A 131 -4.43 10.32 -18.25
CA GLU A 131 -5.45 9.65 -19.03
C GLU A 131 -6.83 9.73 -18.36
N ASN A 132 -7.88 9.49 -19.15
CA ASN A 132 -9.27 9.53 -18.67
C ASN A 132 -9.59 8.46 -17.61
N ASN A 133 -8.78 7.41 -17.51
CA ASN A 133 -8.88 6.36 -16.50
C ASN A 133 -8.28 6.78 -15.15
N GLY A 134 -7.73 7.99 -15.05
CA GLY A 134 -7.10 8.52 -13.86
C GLY A 134 -5.59 8.28 -13.78
N ASN A 135 -5.03 7.40 -14.60
CA ASN A 135 -3.59 7.11 -14.59
C ASN A 135 -2.76 8.33 -15.02
N VAL A 136 -1.62 8.53 -14.37
CA VAL A 136 -0.66 9.58 -14.70
C VAL A 136 0.64 8.95 -15.16
N TYR A 137 1.10 9.37 -16.32
CA TYR A 137 2.34 8.93 -16.96
C TYR A 137 3.35 10.07 -16.93
N LEU A 138 4.56 9.80 -16.46
CA LEU A 138 5.69 10.69 -16.61
C LEU A 138 6.76 10.00 -17.43
N SER A 139 7.30 10.71 -18.42
CA SER A 139 8.48 10.30 -19.18
C SER A 139 9.53 11.39 -19.10
N MET A 140 10.80 11.02 -18.85
CA MET A 140 11.92 11.94 -18.85
C MET A 140 13.22 11.24 -19.26
N SER A 141 14.17 12.02 -19.76
CA SER A 141 15.55 11.58 -20.01
C SER A 141 16.49 12.25 -19.02
N VAL A 142 17.30 11.47 -18.34
CA VAL A 142 18.34 11.96 -17.41
C VAL A 142 19.68 11.89 -18.09
N GLN A 143 20.34 13.04 -18.26
CA GLN A 143 21.62 13.16 -18.94
C GLN A 143 22.74 13.25 -17.90
N GLY A 144 23.41 12.15 -17.64
CA GLY A 144 24.61 12.13 -16.79
C GLY A 144 25.88 12.40 -17.61
N ILE A 145 27.03 12.43 -16.93
CA ILE A 145 28.33 12.74 -17.56
C ILE A 145 28.77 11.64 -18.52
N PHE A 146 28.60 10.37 -18.14
CA PHE A 146 29.07 9.22 -18.92
C PHE A 146 27.95 8.35 -19.47
N ILE A 147 26.79 8.40 -18.83
CA ILE A 147 25.62 7.57 -19.15
C ILE A 147 24.36 8.40 -19.06
N SER A 148 23.35 8.00 -19.83
CA SER A 148 22.02 8.57 -19.77
C SER A 148 20.99 7.49 -19.44
N ALA A 149 19.87 7.88 -18.87
CA ALA A 149 18.76 6.99 -18.55
C ALA A 149 17.46 7.59 -19.06
N THR A 150 16.56 6.74 -19.57
CA THR A 150 15.16 7.10 -19.82
C THR A 150 14.32 6.52 -18.71
N VAL A 151 13.52 7.37 -18.09
CA VAL A 151 12.63 7.00 -17.00
C VAL A 151 11.19 7.15 -17.46
N ASN A 152 10.40 6.10 -17.29
CA ASN A 152 8.97 6.11 -17.52
C ASN A 152 8.28 5.65 -16.22
N LEU A 153 7.47 6.51 -15.63
CA LEU A 153 6.70 6.24 -14.42
C LEU A 153 5.21 6.19 -14.75
N VAL A 154 4.50 5.34 -14.03
CA VAL A 154 3.04 5.23 -14.09
C VAL A 154 2.50 5.26 -12.68
N LEU A 155 1.59 6.21 -12.41
CA LEU A 155 0.73 6.22 -11.23
C LEU A 155 -0.66 5.68 -11.63
N TYR A 156 -1.20 4.78 -10.84
CA TYR A 156 -2.53 4.16 -11.06
C TYR A 156 -3.27 3.94 -9.74
#